data_e628ea5b4e4a908a1c1633e7c8526b49
#
_entry.id   e628ea5b4e4a908a1c1633e7c8526b49
#
_cell.length_a   1.000
_cell.length_b   1.000
_cell.length_c   1.000
_cell.angle_alpha   90.00
_cell.angle_beta   90.00
_cell.angle_gamma   90.00
#
_symmetry.space_group_name_H-M   'P 1'
#
loop_
_entity.id
_entity.type
_entity.pdbx_description
1 polymer ?
#
loop_
_entity_poly.entity_id
_entity_poly.type
_entity_poly.pdbx_seq_one_letter_code
_entity_poly.pdbx_strand_id
1 'polypeptide(L)'
;MTLTADLLCIDALGPNGEYRTRNREVIATTGGAPTVELSIVPPLYVSRTIGAQRKVRPLPAPQREAALAGAADVFATAVIVGLDFEAYVGLASRISGLPIAITRAGARSVADAVASAVDAVRPARPVGAAVDWREDRTRNGSAVWARRGEVFAVHAAGNGPGVHGLWPQALALGYRIAVRPSRREPLTAHRLVTALRQAGFRAEDAVYLPTDHDGADEIIRSADVAMVYGGQDVVDKYVHDPTVVVNGPGRAKILITADQDWREYSDVIVDSIANLGGMACVNTTAVLYEGDPAPLARAIAERLAAIEPLPSEDERAILPTQSIDKATALASYLAAKAAGTTPLLGADQVVAPVGAGYAALRPAVHMLAEPGSGTLTDQLNIELPFPCVWVAPWSRAAGTEPLRHSLVVNAITGDDDLIDDLIGEPTVTNVYRGRHPTYYGAPHIPHDGFLADVLMRNKGFIRD
;
A
#
# COMPACT_ATOMS: atom_id res chain seq x y z
N MET A 1 -17.70 -20.21 33.13
CA MET A 1 -16.25 -20.44 32.93
C MET A 1 -15.93 -20.13 31.47
N THR A 2 -15.55 -18.90 31.18
CA THR A 2 -15.16 -18.49 29.85
C THR A 2 -13.79 -19.09 29.59
N LEU A 3 -13.70 -20.06 28.68
CA LEU A 3 -12.42 -20.51 28.14
C LEU A 3 -11.74 -19.27 27.56
N THR A 4 -10.72 -18.75 28.20
CA THR A 4 -9.78 -17.81 27.57
C THR A 4 -9.11 -18.58 26.45
N ALA A 5 -9.56 -18.36 25.22
CA ALA A 5 -8.81 -18.84 24.07
C ALA A 5 -7.38 -18.30 24.22
N ASP A 6 -6.38 -19.18 24.15
CA ASP A 6 -5.00 -18.75 24.18
C ASP A 6 -4.74 -17.78 23.02
N LEU A 7 -4.39 -16.54 23.38
CA LEU A 7 -4.06 -15.51 22.37
C LEU A 7 -2.79 -15.89 21.64
N LEU A 8 -2.75 -15.68 20.31
CA LEU A 8 -1.53 -15.83 19.54
C LEU A 8 -0.54 -14.74 19.96
N CYS A 9 0.59 -15.14 20.56
CA CYS A 9 1.62 -14.20 20.95
C CYS A 9 2.53 -13.86 19.77
N ILE A 10 2.64 -12.57 19.45
CA ILE A 10 3.55 -12.03 18.43
C ILE A 10 4.57 -11.13 19.13
N ASP A 11 5.80 -11.61 19.19
CA ASP A 11 6.90 -10.89 19.84
C ASP A 11 7.72 -10.08 18.80
N ALA A 12 8.45 -9.07 19.27
CA ALA A 12 9.35 -8.31 18.40
C ALA A 12 10.51 -9.20 17.94
N LEU A 13 11.02 -8.96 16.74
CA LEU A 13 12.16 -9.66 16.17
C LEU A 13 13.36 -8.70 16.11
N GLY A 14 14.20 -8.76 17.14
CA GLY A 14 15.41 -7.93 17.24
C GLY A 14 16.68 -8.63 16.76
N PRO A 15 17.87 -7.97 16.90
CA PRO A 15 19.15 -8.54 16.50
C PRO A 15 19.54 -9.82 17.25
N ASN A 16 19.03 -9.98 18.46
CA ASN A 16 19.31 -11.14 19.30
C ASN A 16 18.19 -12.19 19.28
N GLY A 17 17.30 -12.13 18.29
CA GLY A 17 16.14 -13.03 18.16
C GLY A 17 14.84 -12.38 18.64
N GLU A 18 13.92 -13.22 19.11
CA GLU A 18 12.62 -12.78 19.64
C GLU A 18 12.80 -11.99 20.95
N TYR A 19 12.02 -10.93 21.09
CA TYR A 19 12.01 -10.09 22.26
C TYR A 19 10.59 -9.87 22.78
N ARG A 20 10.28 -10.53 23.88
CA ARG A 20 9.00 -10.43 24.57
C ARG A 20 9.02 -9.27 25.57
N THR A 21 8.10 -8.33 25.40
CA THR A 21 7.99 -7.19 26.32
C THR A 21 6.93 -7.44 27.40
N ARG A 22 6.98 -6.65 28.48
CA ARG A 22 5.89 -6.58 29.46
C ARG A 22 4.74 -5.70 28.98
N ASN A 23 5.03 -4.70 28.15
CA ASN A 23 4.02 -3.86 27.52
C ASN A 23 3.45 -4.58 26.32
N ARG A 24 2.17 -4.91 26.34
CA ARG A 24 1.48 -5.68 25.31
C ARG A 24 0.17 -5.06 24.95
N GLU A 25 -0.21 -5.25 23.71
CA GLU A 25 -1.48 -4.81 23.16
C GLU A 25 -2.26 -6.01 22.64
N VAL A 26 -3.54 -6.09 22.98
CA VAL A 26 -4.43 -7.12 22.46
C VAL A 26 -5.08 -6.60 21.18
N ILE A 27 -4.87 -7.34 20.10
CA ILE A 27 -5.49 -7.07 18.80
C ILE A 27 -6.72 -7.98 18.70
N ALA A 28 -7.85 -7.36 18.39
CA ALA A 28 -9.12 -8.05 18.17
C ALA A 28 -9.45 -8.15 16.69
N THR A 29 -10.28 -9.13 16.33
CA THR A 29 -10.94 -9.20 15.03
C THR A 29 -11.88 -8.00 14.83
N THR A 30 -12.37 -7.78 13.61
CA THR A 30 -13.41 -6.76 13.34
C THR A 30 -14.68 -6.98 14.13
N GLY A 31 -15.00 -8.23 14.50
CA GLY A 31 -16.10 -8.59 15.38
C GLY A 31 -15.82 -8.41 16.88
N GLY A 32 -14.63 -7.90 17.26
CA GLY A 32 -14.28 -7.61 18.65
C GLY A 32 -13.69 -8.79 19.43
N ALA A 33 -13.50 -9.98 18.84
CA ALA A 33 -12.90 -11.12 19.53
C ALA A 33 -11.38 -10.92 19.70
N PRO A 34 -10.85 -10.91 20.97
CA PRO A 34 -9.42 -10.86 21.21
C PRO A 34 -8.72 -12.06 20.56
N THR A 35 -7.63 -11.83 19.83
CA THR A 35 -7.03 -12.90 19.01
C THR A 35 -5.50 -12.90 19.05
N VAL A 36 -4.86 -11.75 19.05
CA VAL A 36 -3.40 -11.62 19.07
C VAL A 36 -2.95 -10.77 20.24
N GLU A 37 -1.89 -11.19 20.91
CA GLU A 37 -1.19 -10.41 21.91
C GLU A 37 0.14 -9.95 21.33
N LEU A 38 0.29 -8.64 21.06
CA LEU A 38 1.42 -8.02 20.42
C LEU A 38 2.37 -7.39 21.44
N SER A 39 3.65 -7.74 21.40
CA SER A 39 4.70 -7.10 22.21
C SER A 39 4.99 -5.69 21.69
N ILE A 40 4.91 -4.68 22.57
CA ILE A 40 5.18 -3.28 22.23
C ILE A 40 6.55 -2.88 22.78
N VAL A 41 7.52 -2.61 21.89
CA VAL A 41 8.89 -2.27 22.28
C VAL A 41 9.04 -0.78 22.62
N PRO A 42 9.85 -0.43 23.64
CA PRO A 42 10.09 0.97 24.01
C PRO A 42 11.10 1.63 23.05
N PRO A 43 11.14 2.99 22.97
CA PRO A 43 12.06 3.74 22.11
C PRO A 43 13.53 3.37 22.31
N LEU A 44 13.95 3.11 23.55
CA LEU A 44 15.34 2.70 23.84
C LEU A 44 15.71 1.36 23.17
N TYR A 45 14.76 0.42 23.08
CA TYR A 45 14.99 -0.84 22.38
C TYR A 45 15.11 -0.60 20.89
N VAL A 46 14.28 0.28 20.32
CA VAL A 46 14.33 0.70 18.92
C VAL A 46 15.71 1.25 18.57
N SER A 47 16.18 2.28 19.30
CA SER A 47 17.45 2.94 18.97
C SER A 47 18.65 1.98 19.10
N ARG A 48 18.65 1.09 20.11
CA ARG A 48 19.69 0.07 20.27
C ARG A 48 19.66 -0.96 19.13
N THR A 49 18.48 -1.37 18.69
CA THR A 49 18.30 -2.31 17.58
C THR A 49 18.82 -1.73 16.27
N ILE A 50 18.45 -0.50 15.92
CA ILE A 50 18.94 0.18 14.72
C ILE A 50 20.44 0.46 14.83
N GLY A 51 20.93 0.81 16.02
CA GLY A 51 22.36 0.94 16.28
C GLY A 51 23.14 -0.37 16.09
N ALA A 52 22.55 -1.54 16.38
CA ALA A 52 23.15 -2.84 16.10
C ALA A 52 23.17 -3.14 14.60
N GLN A 53 22.09 -2.83 13.88
CA GLN A 53 22.01 -2.98 12.42
C GLN A 53 23.13 -2.23 11.68
N ARG A 54 23.51 -1.02 12.15
CA ARG A 54 24.60 -0.22 11.55
C ARG A 54 25.97 -0.85 11.67
N LYS A 55 26.17 -1.75 12.63
CA LYS A 55 27.47 -2.38 12.89
C LYS A 55 27.79 -3.54 11.96
N VAL A 56 26.79 -4.08 11.27
CA VAL A 56 26.98 -5.22 10.37
C VAL A 56 27.04 -4.77 8.92
N ARG A 57 27.95 -5.39 8.16
CA ARG A 57 27.99 -5.18 6.71
C ARG A 57 26.84 -5.92 6.05
N PRO A 58 26.27 -5.41 4.93
CA PRO A 58 25.26 -6.16 4.19
C PRO A 58 25.82 -7.49 3.69
N LEU A 59 24.94 -8.48 3.49
CA LEU A 59 25.29 -9.70 2.80
C LEU A 59 25.80 -9.38 1.37
N PRO A 60 26.71 -10.20 0.80
CA PRO A 60 27.08 -10.11 -0.61
C PRO A 60 25.87 -10.21 -1.53
N ALA A 61 25.90 -9.53 -2.69
CA ALA A 61 24.76 -9.49 -3.61
C ALA A 61 24.21 -10.87 -4.01
N PRO A 62 25.04 -11.88 -4.37
CA PRO A 62 24.52 -13.21 -4.69
C PRO A 62 23.81 -13.91 -3.52
N GLN A 63 24.27 -13.66 -2.29
CA GLN A 63 23.64 -14.23 -1.09
C GLN A 63 22.28 -13.53 -0.79
N ARG A 64 22.20 -12.21 -1.01
CA ARG A 64 20.93 -11.49 -0.87
C ARG A 64 19.90 -11.99 -1.88
N GLU A 65 20.30 -12.16 -3.14
CA GLU A 65 19.44 -12.68 -4.21
C GLU A 65 18.90 -14.08 -3.88
N ALA A 66 19.79 -15.00 -3.48
CA ALA A 66 19.39 -16.34 -3.07
C ALA A 66 18.47 -16.33 -1.84
N ALA A 67 18.76 -15.48 -0.84
CA ALA A 67 17.95 -15.37 0.36
C ALA A 67 16.58 -14.74 0.08
N LEU A 68 16.46 -13.78 -0.84
CA LEU A 68 15.17 -13.21 -1.25
C LEU A 68 14.31 -14.27 -1.96
N ALA A 69 14.90 -15.02 -2.91
CA ALA A 69 14.19 -16.11 -3.60
C ALA A 69 13.71 -17.17 -2.59
N GLY A 70 14.58 -17.62 -1.68
CA GLY A 70 14.19 -18.58 -0.64
C GLY A 70 13.15 -18.02 0.35
N ALA A 71 13.18 -16.73 0.64
CA ALA A 71 12.21 -16.10 1.53
C ALA A 71 10.80 -16.07 0.94
N ALA A 72 10.67 -15.94 -0.37
CA ALA A 72 9.38 -16.03 -1.06
C ALA A 72 8.72 -17.39 -0.84
N ASP A 73 9.50 -18.49 -1.00
CA ASP A 73 9.03 -19.86 -0.77
C ASP A 73 8.67 -20.09 0.69
N VAL A 74 9.54 -19.68 1.62
CA VAL A 74 9.29 -19.80 3.07
C VAL A 74 8.04 -19.02 3.48
N PHE A 75 7.87 -17.79 3.00
CA PHE A 75 6.68 -16.98 3.27
C PHE A 75 5.39 -17.69 2.81
N ALA A 76 5.41 -18.31 1.64
CA ALA A 76 4.24 -18.97 1.05
C ALA A 76 3.94 -20.36 1.65
N THR A 77 4.94 -21.07 2.21
CA THR A 77 4.78 -22.49 2.53
C THR A 77 5.06 -22.86 3.99
N ALA A 78 5.85 -22.07 4.73
CA ALA A 78 6.26 -22.45 6.07
C ALA A 78 5.15 -22.24 7.11
N VAL A 79 5.20 -23.06 8.17
CA VAL A 79 4.45 -22.81 9.42
C VAL A 79 5.25 -21.82 10.26
N ILE A 80 4.70 -20.61 10.49
CA ILE A 80 5.32 -19.55 11.28
C ILE A 80 4.39 -19.20 12.43
N VAL A 81 4.93 -19.19 13.65
CA VAL A 81 4.19 -19.04 14.93
C VAL A 81 2.94 -19.93 15.01
N GLY A 82 3.07 -21.16 14.51
CA GLY A 82 1.98 -22.15 14.54
C GLY A 82 0.93 -21.97 13.42
N LEU A 83 1.08 -20.98 12.54
CA LEU A 83 0.17 -20.72 11.43
C LEU A 83 0.80 -21.16 10.11
N ASP A 84 0.16 -22.09 9.40
CA ASP A 84 0.42 -22.29 7.97
C ASP A 84 -0.06 -21.09 7.15
N PHE A 85 0.09 -21.13 5.83
CA PHE A 85 -0.26 -19.99 4.98
C PHE A 85 -1.76 -19.67 5.03
N GLU A 86 -2.64 -20.67 4.97
CA GLU A 86 -4.09 -20.44 4.96
C GLU A 86 -4.62 -20.01 6.34
N ALA A 87 -4.09 -20.57 7.42
CA ALA A 87 -4.41 -20.12 8.78
C ALA A 87 -3.98 -18.66 9.03
N TYR A 88 -2.79 -18.29 8.53
CA TYR A 88 -2.31 -16.90 8.55
C TYR A 88 -3.25 -15.98 7.74
N VAL A 89 -3.60 -16.35 6.50
CA VAL A 89 -4.50 -15.56 5.64
C VAL A 89 -5.87 -15.38 6.32
N GLY A 90 -6.44 -16.45 6.85
CA GLY A 90 -7.73 -16.40 7.54
C GLY A 90 -7.69 -15.50 8.78
N LEU A 91 -6.60 -15.53 9.55
CA LEU A 91 -6.44 -14.66 10.72
C LEU A 91 -6.23 -13.19 10.33
N ALA A 92 -5.39 -12.92 9.34
CA ALA A 92 -5.15 -11.58 8.82
C ALA A 92 -6.44 -10.95 8.24
N SER A 93 -7.25 -11.74 7.53
CA SER A 93 -8.57 -11.33 7.05
C SER A 93 -9.49 -10.89 8.19
N ARG A 94 -9.64 -11.72 9.24
CA ARG A 94 -10.50 -11.42 10.39
C ARG A 94 -10.05 -10.18 11.18
N ILE A 95 -8.74 -9.95 11.28
CA ILE A 95 -8.19 -8.79 12.01
C ILE A 95 -8.33 -7.51 11.17
N SER A 96 -7.95 -7.55 9.90
CA SER A 96 -7.98 -6.39 9.03
C SER A 96 -9.38 -6.03 8.53
N GLY A 97 -10.26 -7.02 8.45
CA GLY A 97 -11.57 -6.91 7.82
C GLY A 97 -11.56 -7.00 6.29
N LEU A 98 -10.40 -7.28 5.70
CA LEU A 98 -10.31 -7.55 4.27
C LEU A 98 -10.92 -8.91 3.91
N PRO A 99 -11.63 -9.04 2.78
CA PRO A 99 -12.08 -10.32 2.26
C PRO A 99 -10.94 -11.34 2.16
N ILE A 100 -11.22 -12.58 2.53
CA ILE A 100 -10.21 -13.63 2.60
C ILE A 100 -9.53 -13.89 1.24
N ALA A 101 -10.29 -13.85 0.14
CA ALA A 101 -9.74 -14.01 -1.21
C ALA A 101 -8.77 -12.87 -1.57
N ILE A 102 -9.09 -11.62 -1.18
CA ILE A 102 -8.24 -10.45 -1.39
C ILE A 102 -6.99 -10.54 -0.50
N THR A 103 -7.14 -10.94 0.76
CA THR A 103 -6.03 -11.14 1.70
C THR A 103 -5.06 -12.20 1.17
N ARG A 104 -5.59 -13.33 0.67
CA ARG A 104 -4.79 -14.41 0.06
C ARG A 104 -4.05 -13.94 -1.18
N ALA A 105 -4.74 -13.24 -2.08
CA ALA A 105 -4.11 -12.70 -3.29
C ALA A 105 -3.00 -11.70 -2.95
N GLY A 106 -3.25 -10.77 -2.01
CA GLY A 106 -2.27 -9.83 -1.51
C GLY A 106 -1.06 -10.51 -0.86
N ALA A 107 -1.27 -11.56 -0.06
CA ALA A 107 -0.19 -12.34 0.54
C ALA A 107 0.66 -13.07 -0.53
N ARG A 108 0.04 -13.63 -1.57
CA ARG A 108 0.78 -14.22 -2.71
C ARG A 108 1.57 -13.17 -3.47
N SER A 109 0.97 -12.01 -3.72
CA SER A 109 1.68 -10.92 -4.39
C SER A 109 2.90 -10.43 -3.58
N VAL A 110 2.89 -10.52 -2.25
CA VAL A 110 4.08 -10.27 -1.42
C VAL A 110 5.17 -11.29 -1.71
N ALA A 111 4.85 -12.58 -1.78
CA ALA A 111 5.84 -13.61 -2.13
C ALA A 111 6.45 -13.35 -3.51
N ASP A 112 5.62 -13.03 -4.53
CA ASP A 112 6.08 -12.71 -5.89
C ASP A 112 6.96 -11.46 -5.91
N ALA A 113 6.60 -10.42 -5.15
CA ALA A 113 7.37 -9.19 -5.04
C ALA A 113 8.72 -9.42 -4.34
N VAL A 114 8.78 -10.30 -3.33
CA VAL A 114 10.04 -10.68 -2.67
C VAL A 114 10.95 -11.45 -3.64
N ALA A 115 10.40 -12.41 -4.39
CA ALA A 115 11.15 -13.16 -5.39
C ALA A 115 11.72 -12.26 -6.49
N SER A 116 10.96 -11.25 -6.92
CA SER A 116 11.34 -10.31 -7.99
C SER A 116 12.05 -9.04 -7.49
N ALA A 117 12.35 -8.91 -6.19
CA ALA A 117 12.87 -7.67 -5.61
C ALA A 117 14.18 -7.18 -6.25
N VAL A 118 15.06 -8.10 -6.70
CA VAL A 118 16.31 -7.76 -7.40
C VAL A 118 16.02 -7.21 -8.80
N ASP A 119 15.05 -7.76 -9.51
CA ASP A 119 14.66 -7.30 -10.84
C ASP A 119 13.94 -5.95 -10.77
N ALA A 120 13.12 -5.75 -9.74
CA ALA A 120 12.36 -4.52 -9.54
C ALA A 120 13.23 -3.27 -9.25
N VAL A 121 14.47 -3.43 -8.80
CA VAL A 121 15.38 -2.29 -8.58
C VAL A 121 16.22 -1.92 -9.81
N ARG A 122 16.25 -2.77 -10.84
CA ARG A 122 17.09 -2.55 -12.03
C ARG A 122 16.66 -1.35 -12.88
N PRO A 123 15.35 -1.09 -13.11
CA PRO A 123 14.92 0.02 -13.95
C PRO A 123 15.40 1.39 -13.48
N ALA A 124 15.52 1.61 -12.18
CA ALA A 124 16.00 2.87 -11.59
C ALA A 124 17.52 3.09 -11.72
N ARG A 125 18.28 2.05 -12.08
CA ARG A 125 19.73 2.19 -12.22
C ARG A 125 20.09 2.89 -13.52
N PRO A 126 20.82 4.01 -13.49
CA PRO A 126 21.32 4.63 -14.71
C PRO A 126 22.19 3.66 -15.55
N VAL A 127 21.93 3.59 -16.85
CA VAL A 127 22.60 2.65 -17.78
C VAL A 127 24.12 2.77 -17.72
N GLY A 128 24.64 3.99 -17.55
CA GLY A 128 26.07 4.27 -17.46
C GLY A 128 26.71 3.98 -16.09
N ALA A 129 25.92 3.68 -15.04
CA ALA A 129 26.46 3.49 -13.70
C ALA A 129 26.94 2.04 -13.46
N ALA A 130 28.14 1.90 -12.90
CA ALA A 130 28.67 0.64 -12.42
C ALA A 130 27.95 0.22 -11.12
N VAL A 131 27.73 -1.06 -10.93
CA VAL A 131 27.21 -1.63 -9.67
C VAL A 131 28.35 -1.82 -8.66
N ASP A 132 29.53 -2.22 -9.16
CA ASP A 132 30.74 -2.40 -8.37
C ASP A 132 31.86 -1.50 -8.93
N TRP A 133 32.58 -0.84 -8.04
CA TRP A 133 33.72 0.00 -8.41
C TRP A 133 34.86 -0.80 -9.09
N ARG A 134 34.85 -2.13 -8.99
CA ARG A 134 35.84 -3.03 -9.63
C ARG A 134 35.55 -3.29 -11.09
N GLU A 135 34.37 -2.92 -11.62
CA GLU A 135 34.08 -3.06 -13.04
C GLU A 135 35.09 -2.29 -13.89
N ASP A 136 35.42 -2.81 -15.08
CA ASP A 136 36.46 -2.20 -15.94
C ASP A 136 36.13 -0.79 -16.40
N ARG A 137 34.84 -0.48 -16.56
CA ARG A 137 34.39 0.88 -16.93
C ARG A 137 34.85 1.98 -15.96
N THR A 138 35.16 1.63 -14.70
CA THR A 138 35.63 2.59 -13.69
C THR A 138 37.06 3.02 -13.87
N ARG A 139 37.88 2.35 -14.69
CA ARG A 139 39.28 2.74 -15.03
C ARG A 139 39.35 4.08 -15.74
N ASN A 140 38.36 4.38 -16.59
CA ASN A 140 38.28 5.65 -17.32
C ASN A 140 37.39 6.68 -16.63
N GLY A 141 37.00 6.43 -15.39
CA GLY A 141 36.00 7.22 -14.69
C GLY A 141 34.56 6.84 -15.02
N SER A 142 33.78 6.57 -14.00
CA SER A 142 32.37 6.23 -14.15
C SER A 142 31.60 6.60 -12.89
N ALA A 143 30.27 6.66 -13.01
CA ALA A 143 29.41 6.65 -11.85
C ALA A 143 29.36 5.25 -11.23
N VAL A 144 29.41 5.17 -9.91
CA VAL A 144 29.11 3.95 -9.15
C VAL A 144 27.78 4.14 -8.43
N TRP A 145 26.86 3.23 -8.64
CA TRP A 145 25.54 3.25 -8.01
C TRP A 145 25.63 2.77 -6.56
N ALA A 146 25.59 3.71 -5.63
CA ALA A 146 25.89 3.50 -4.21
C ALA A 146 24.70 3.85 -3.32
N ARG A 147 24.55 3.14 -2.21
CA ARG A 147 23.53 3.43 -1.21
C ARG A 147 23.69 4.83 -0.60
N ARG A 148 22.58 5.47 -0.28
CA ARG A 148 22.55 6.74 0.47
C ARG A 148 22.76 6.52 1.97
N GLY A 149 22.42 5.35 2.48
CA GLY A 149 22.45 5.03 3.90
C GLY A 149 22.67 3.54 4.17
N GLU A 150 22.49 3.15 5.41
CA GLU A 150 22.72 1.82 5.94
C GLU A 150 21.43 1.12 6.38
N VAL A 151 20.50 1.86 7.00
CA VAL A 151 19.25 1.35 7.54
C VAL A 151 18.07 2.06 6.91
N PHE A 152 17.13 1.27 6.40
CA PHE A 152 15.86 1.70 5.86
C PHE A 152 14.73 1.32 6.82
N ALA A 153 13.94 2.30 7.23
CA ALA A 153 12.79 2.08 8.09
C ALA A 153 11.49 2.01 7.31
N VAL A 154 10.53 1.24 7.82
CA VAL A 154 9.20 1.10 7.22
C VAL A 154 8.13 1.24 8.28
N HIS A 155 7.23 2.21 8.14
CA HIS A 155 5.97 2.24 8.87
C HIS A 155 4.86 1.70 7.96
N ALA A 156 4.52 0.44 8.14
CA ALA A 156 3.60 -0.26 7.27
C ALA A 156 2.14 0.15 7.49
N ALA A 157 1.36 0.21 6.42
CA ALA A 157 -0.09 0.33 6.50
C ALA A 157 -0.75 -0.98 6.93
N GLY A 158 -2.01 -0.91 7.32
CA GLY A 158 -2.82 -2.07 7.71
C GLY A 158 -4.03 -2.29 6.82
N ASN A 159 -3.97 -1.83 5.57
CA ASN A 159 -5.03 -1.99 4.58
C ASN A 159 -4.85 -3.25 3.70
N GLY A 160 -3.88 -4.09 4.00
CA GLY A 160 -3.71 -5.40 3.36
C GLY A 160 -2.25 -5.86 3.32
N PRO A 161 -2.01 -7.15 3.01
CA PRO A 161 -0.65 -7.70 2.91
C PRO A 161 0.20 -7.02 1.83
N GLY A 162 -0.39 -6.58 0.71
CA GLY A 162 0.31 -6.05 -0.46
C GLY A 162 1.29 -4.91 -0.18
N VAL A 163 1.05 -4.11 0.87
CA VAL A 163 1.96 -3.02 1.29
C VAL A 163 3.37 -3.50 1.66
N HIS A 164 3.53 -4.79 1.93
CA HIS A 164 4.82 -5.39 2.27
C HIS A 164 5.62 -5.86 1.05
N GLY A 165 5.09 -5.74 -0.18
CA GLY A 165 5.79 -6.12 -1.41
C GLY A 165 6.91 -5.14 -1.82
N LEU A 166 6.85 -3.88 -1.41
CA LEU A 166 7.77 -2.86 -1.90
C LEU A 166 9.11 -2.84 -1.13
N TRP A 167 9.08 -2.89 0.20
CA TRP A 167 10.27 -2.68 1.02
C TRP A 167 11.35 -3.78 0.93
N PRO A 168 11.10 -5.05 0.50
CA PRO A 168 12.18 -6.02 0.26
C PRO A 168 13.19 -5.57 -0.81
N GLN A 169 12.83 -4.65 -1.70
CA GLN A 169 13.75 -4.03 -2.66
C GLN A 169 14.95 -3.35 -1.95
N ALA A 170 14.75 -2.81 -0.75
CA ALA A 170 15.85 -2.24 0.02
C ALA A 170 16.87 -3.30 0.49
N LEU A 171 16.41 -4.53 0.81
CA LEU A 171 17.33 -5.66 1.07
C LEU A 171 18.11 -6.03 -0.19
N ALA A 172 17.46 -6.06 -1.36
CA ALA A 172 18.14 -6.31 -2.64
C ALA A 172 19.27 -5.29 -2.88
N LEU A 173 19.06 -4.03 -2.50
CA LEU A 173 20.05 -2.97 -2.58
C LEU A 173 21.10 -3.01 -1.45
N GLY A 174 20.95 -3.88 -0.44
CA GLY A 174 21.89 -4.07 0.65
C GLY A 174 21.65 -3.17 1.86
N TYR A 175 20.47 -2.61 2.03
CA TYR A 175 20.04 -1.99 3.28
C TYR A 175 19.72 -3.04 4.33
N ARG A 176 19.79 -2.67 5.61
CA ARG A 176 19.11 -3.38 6.71
C ARG A 176 17.76 -2.72 6.90
N ILE A 177 16.77 -3.50 7.28
CA ILE A 177 15.38 -3.03 7.36
C ILE A 177 14.86 -3.09 8.78
N ALA A 178 14.20 -1.99 9.22
CA ALA A 178 13.46 -1.91 10.46
C ALA A 178 11.98 -1.70 10.15
N VAL A 179 11.14 -2.73 10.37
CA VAL A 179 9.71 -2.68 10.07
C VAL A 179 8.89 -2.44 11.32
N ARG A 180 8.13 -1.35 11.34
CA ARG A 180 7.04 -1.14 12.27
C ARG A 180 5.74 -1.60 11.62
N PRO A 181 5.07 -2.64 12.15
CA PRO A 181 3.81 -3.09 11.60
C PRO A 181 2.66 -2.12 11.91
N SER A 182 1.59 -2.21 11.15
CA SER A 182 0.31 -1.66 11.56
C SER A 182 -0.31 -2.51 12.68
N ARG A 183 -1.01 -1.87 13.61
CA ARG A 183 -1.82 -2.58 14.61
C ARG A 183 -3.06 -3.25 14.00
N ARG A 184 -3.50 -2.79 12.81
CA ARG A 184 -4.65 -3.37 12.11
C ARG A 184 -4.34 -4.70 11.42
N GLU A 185 -3.06 -4.93 11.07
CA GLU A 185 -2.59 -6.18 10.49
C GLU A 185 -1.07 -6.33 10.79
N PRO A 186 -0.70 -6.91 11.94
CA PRO A 186 0.70 -7.07 12.32
C PRO A 186 1.34 -8.35 11.78
N LEU A 187 0.56 -9.30 11.28
CA LEU A 187 0.99 -10.67 11.00
C LEU A 187 1.86 -10.77 9.75
N THR A 188 1.49 -10.06 8.68
CA THR A 188 2.23 -10.12 7.41
C THR A 188 3.67 -9.66 7.56
N ALA A 189 3.90 -8.55 8.25
CA ALA A 189 5.26 -8.06 8.52
C ALA A 189 6.08 -9.05 9.35
N HIS A 190 5.49 -9.63 10.40
CA HIS A 190 6.14 -10.63 11.24
C HIS A 190 6.50 -11.88 10.42
N ARG A 191 5.53 -12.41 9.66
CA ARG A 191 5.73 -13.57 8.80
C ARG A 191 6.84 -13.34 7.78
N LEU A 192 6.86 -12.17 7.14
CA LEU A 192 7.87 -11.86 6.13
C LEU A 192 9.27 -11.69 6.73
N VAL A 193 9.42 -10.98 7.86
CA VAL A 193 10.72 -10.86 8.53
C VAL A 193 11.22 -12.23 8.99
N THR A 194 10.33 -13.09 9.50
CA THR A 194 10.69 -14.48 9.87
C THR A 194 11.14 -15.28 8.65
N ALA A 195 10.41 -15.21 7.54
CA ALA A 195 10.76 -15.90 6.30
C ALA A 195 12.12 -15.45 5.75
N LEU A 196 12.40 -14.15 5.74
CA LEU A 196 13.70 -13.58 5.35
C LEU A 196 14.84 -14.16 6.20
N ARG A 197 14.66 -14.24 7.52
CA ARG A 197 15.67 -14.80 8.43
C ARG A 197 15.88 -16.29 8.21
N GLN A 198 14.81 -17.06 8.01
CA GLN A 198 14.90 -18.49 7.74
C GLN A 198 15.57 -18.79 6.39
N ALA A 199 15.45 -17.88 5.44
CA ALA A 199 16.06 -18.00 4.10
C ALA A 199 17.53 -17.54 4.04
N GLY A 200 18.10 -17.00 5.12
CA GLY A 200 19.52 -16.68 5.18
C GLY A 200 19.88 -15.22 5.49
N PHE A 201 18.93 -14.32 5.63
CA PHE A 201 19.20 -13.01 6.21
C PHE A 201 19.49 -13.15 7.72
N ARG A 202 20.45 -12.40 8.22
CA ARG A 202 20.80 -12.39 9.65
C ARG A 202 19.72 -11.64 10.44
N ALA A 203 19.71 -11.84 11.74
CA ALA A 203 18.78 -11.14 12.63
C ALA A 203 18.90 -9.60 12.53
N GLU A 204 20.08 -9.08 12.25
CA GLU A 204 20.36 -7.65 12.07
C GLU A 204 19.93 -7.13 10.70
N ASP A 205 19.80 -7.98 9.68
CA ASP A 205 19.46 -7.53 8.33
C ASP A 205 17.98 -7.12 8.23
N ALA A 206 17.08 -7.77 8.99
CA ALA A 206 15.66 -7.47 9.03
C ALA A 206 15.10 -7.61 10.45
N VAL A 207 14.55 -6.53 10.99
CA VAL A 207 13.94 -6.50 12.32
C VAL A 207 12.47 -6.10 12.25
N TYR A 208 11.67 -6.65 13.19
CA TYR A 208 10.25 -6.36 13.33
C TYR A 208 10.01 -5.71 14.70
N LEU A 209 9.54 -4.46 14.69
CA LEU A 209 9.52 -3.58 15.85
C LEU A 209 8.10 -3.01 16.09
N PRO A 210 7.16 -3.79 16.62
CA PRO A 210 5.88 -3.24 17.04
C PRO A 210 6.13 -2.25 18.20
N THR A 211 5.65 -1.02 18.02
CA THR A 211 5.89 0.05 18.99
C THR A 211 4.74 1.07 18.97
N ASP A 212 4.68 1.92 19.99
CA ASP A 212 3.78 3.05 20.08
C ASP A 212 4.23 4.23 19.20
N HIS A 213 3.62 5.39 19.39
CA HIS A 213 3.96 6.59 18.61
C HIS A 213 5.37 7.11 18.91
N ASP A 214 5.79 7.08 20.18
CA ASP A 214 7.13 7.55 20.58
C ASP A 214 8.23 6.66 19.98
N GLY A 215 8.00 5.34 20.00
CA GLY A 215 8.91 4.39 19.36
C GLY A 215 8.87 4.48 17.83
N ALA A 216 7.73 4.86 17.24
CA ALA A 216 7.61 5.11 15.81
C ALA A 216 8.49 6.31 15.39
N ASP A 217 8.40 7.41 16.10
CA ASP A 217 9.25 8.59 15.84
C ASP A 217 10.73 8.27 16.05
N GLU A 218 11.07 7.40 17.04
CA GLU A 218 12.44 6.92 17.24
C GLU A 218 12.94 6.07 16.07
N ILE A 219 12.08 5.24 15.44
CA ILE A 219 12.47 4.46 14.26
C ILE A 219 12.88 5.40 13.12
N ILE A 220 12.06 6.41 12.80
CA ILE A 220 12.35 7.39 11.73
C ILE A 220 13.65 8.14 12.03
N ARG A 221 13.80 8.66 13.24
CA ARG A 221 14.99 9.43 13.65
C ARG A 221 16.29 8.62 13.64
N SER A 222 16.20 7.34 13.94
CA SER A 222 17.37 6.45 14.02
C SER A 222 17.77 5.85 12.67
N ALA A 223 16.87 5.78 11.68
CA ALA A 223 17.17 5.27 10.35
C ALA A 223 17.84 6.34 9.46
N ASP A 224 18.35 5.94 8.31
CA ASP A 224 18.94 6.88 7.33
C ASP A 224 17.92 7.34 6.29
N VAL A 225 16.98 6.45 5.95
CA VAL A 225 15.88 6.69 5.04
C VAL A 225 14.69 5.91 5.58
N ALA A 226 13.50 6.46 5.44
CA ALA A 226 12.28 5.81 5.88
C ALA A 226 11.19 5.84 4.79
N MET A 227 10.30 4.88 4.86
CA MET A 227 9.04 4.85 4.10
C MET A 227 7.87 4.78 5.07
N VAL A 228 6.93 5.69 4.93
CA VAL A 228 5.79 5.81 5.84
C VAL A 228 4.50 5.80 5.05
N TYR A 229 3.59 4.91 5.41
CA TYR A 229 2.23 4.90 4.89
C TYR A 229 1.30 5.67 5.83
N GLY A 230 0.43 6.52 5.28
CA GLY A 230 -0.52 7.26 6.10
C GLY A 230 -1.49 8.13 5.33
N GLY A 231 -2.38 8.79 6.07
CA GLY A 231 -3.29 9.78 5.53
C GLY A 231 -2.62 11.13 5.23
N GLN A 232 -3.44 12.14 4.93
CA GLN A 232 -2.94 13.48 4.62
C GLN A 232 -2.13 14.09 5.77
N ASP A 233 -2.50 13.81 7.00
CA ASP A 233 -1.79 14.24 8.21
C ASP A 233 -0.33 13.73 8.26
N VAL A 234 -0.09 12.52 7.78
CA VAL A 234 1.25 11.94 7.67
C VAL A 234 2.02 12.59 6.50
N VAL A 235 1.35 12.84 5.37
CA VAL A 235 1.94 13.59 4.25
C VAL A 235 2.41 14.96 4.75
N ASP A 236 1.54 15.71 5.39
CA ASP A 236 1.83 17.05 5.89
C ASP A 236 2.98 17.07 6.92
N LYS A 237 3.07 16.01 7.74
CA LYS A 237 4.14 15.87 8.75
C LYS A 237 5.52 15.72 8.10
N TYR A 238 5.64 14.99 7.00
CA TYR A 238 6.93 14.59 6.43
C TYR A 238 7.24 15.20 5.06
N VAL A 239 6.35 16.02 4.46
CA VAL A 239 6.52 16.57 3.11
C VAL A 239 7.84 17.33 2.89
N HIS A 240 8.43 17.86 3.96
CA HIS A 240 9.70 18.61 3.90
C HIS A 240 10.91 17.78 4.33
N ASP A 241 10.75 16.51 4.68
CA ASP A 241 11.85 15.63 5.07
C ASP A 241 12.31 14.78 3.88
N PRO A 242 13.45 15.11 3.24
CA PRO A 242 13.92 14.39 2.05
C PRO A 242 14.42 12.96 2.37
N THR A 243 14.45 12.58 3.63
CA THR A 243 14.81 11.23 4.06
C THR A 243 13.61 10.32 4.29
N VAL A 244 12.39 10.87 4.17
CA VAL A 244 11.15 10.14 4.36
C VAL A 244 10.34 10.09 3.06
N VAL A 245 10.15 8.88 2.54
CA VAL A 245 9.20 8.61 1.45
C VAL A 245 7.82 8.45 2.04
N VAL A 246 6.88 9.28 1.64
CA VAL A 246 5.51 9.21 2.15
C VAL A 246 4.59 8.60 1.10
N ASN A 247 4.03 7.43 1.41
CA ASN A 247 2.99 6.81 0.62
C ASN A 247 1.63 7.27 1.20
N GLY A 248 1.11 8.33 0.63
CA GLY A 248 -0.13 8.99 1.05
C GLY A 248 -1.40 8.41 0.44
N PRO A 249 -2.53 9.12 0.54
CA PRO A 249 -3.76 8.77 -0.16
C PRO A 249 -3.53 8.76 -1.68
N GLY A 250 -4.00 7.70 -2.35
CA GLY A 250 -3.72 7.53 -3.77
C GLY A 250 -4.61 8.34 -4.69
N ARG A 251 -5.89 8.48 -4.35
CA ARG A 251 -6.86 9.31 -5.10
C ARG A 251 -6.84 9.02 -6.61
N ALA A 252 -6.70 7.73 -6.97
CA ALA A 252 -6.61 7.34 -8.37
C ALA A 252 -7.88 7.73 -9.13
N LYS A 253 -7.72 8.15 -10.38
CA LYS A 253 -8.81 8.68 -11.20
C LYS A 253 -8.86 8.01 -12.57
N ILE A 254 -10.04 7.98 -13.16
CA ILE A 254 -10.25 7.63 -14.56
C ILE A 254 -10.80 8.86 -15.28
N LEU A 255 -10.18 9.24 -16.38
CA LEU A 255 -10.68 10.26 -17.31
C LEU A 255 -11.12 9.59 -18.60
N ILE A 256 -12.30 9.94 -19.08
CA ILE A 256 -12.86 9.44 -20.35
C ILE A 256 -13.21 10.63 -21.24
N THR A 257 -12.64 10.71 -22.42
CA THR A 257 -12.91 11.77 -23.39
C THR A 257 -14.06 11.41 -24.34
N ALA A 258 -14.69 12.41 -24.95
CA ALA A 258 -15.90 12.26 -25.78
C ALA A 258 -15.71 11.40 -27.04
N ASP A 259 -14.47 11.19 -27.48
CA ASP A 259 -14.11 10.32 -28.61
C ASP A 259 -14.13 8.83 -28.27
N GLN A 260 -14.37 8.48 -26.99
CA GLN A 260 -14.43 7.09 -26.52
C GLN A 260 -15.83 6.74 -26.01
N ASP A 261 -16.31 5.56 -26.36
CA ASP A 261 -17.53 5.01 -25.74
C ASP A 261 -17.19 4.34 -24.39
N TRP A 262 -17.53 4.99 -23.29
CA TRP A 262 -17.29 4.48 -21.94
C TRP A 262 -17.86 3.08 -21.69
N ARG A 263 -18.89 2.66 -22.46
CA ARG A 263 -19.52 1.34 -22.31
C ARG A 263 -18.55 0.21 -22.60
N GLU A 264 -17.62 0.42 -23.52
CA GLU A 264 -16.57 -0.54 -23.85
C GLU A 264 -15.54 -0.73 -22.74
N TYR A 265 -15.50 0.19 -21.76
CA TYR A 265 -14.56 0.22 -20.65
C TYR A 265 -15.24 -0.05 -19.30
N SER A 266 -16.52 -0.40 -19.30
CA SER A 266 -17.31 -0.58 -18.07
C SER A 266 -16.68 -1.57 -17.09
N ASP A 267 -16.06 -2.66 -17.57
CA ASP A 267 -15.37 -3.64 -16.73
C ASP A 267 -14.14 -3.02 -16.06
N VAL A 268 -13.29 -2.34 -16.82
CA VAL A 268 -12.09 -1.68 -16.30
C VAL A 268 -12.44 -0.62 -15.26
N ILE A 269 -13.51 0.16 -15.50
CA ILE A 269 -13.98 1.19 -14.57
C ILE A 269 -14.42 0.56 -13.25
N VAL A 270 -15.33 -0.42 -13.31
CA VAL A 270 -15.89 -1.06 -12.11
C VAL A 270 -14.83 -1.84 -11.34
N ASP A 271 -13.97 -2.59 -12.05
CA ASP A 271 -12.86 -3.30 -11.44
C ASP A 271 -11.88 -2.35 -10.75
N SER A 272 -11.57 -1.21 -11.37
CA SER A 272 -10.69 -0.20 -10.77
C SER A 272 -11.25 0.39 -9.47
N ILE A 273 -12.58 0.45 -9.33
CA ILE A 273 -13.25 0.95 -8.12
C ILE A 273 -13.33 -0.14 -7.04
N ALA A 274 -13.74 -1.36 -7.39
CA ALA A 274 -14.16 -2.38 -6.42
C ALA A 274 -13.11 -3.45 -6.11
N ASN A 275 -12.17 -3.71 -7.01
CA ASN A 275 -11.09 -4.68 -6.76
C ASN A 275 -10.31 -4.29 -5.50
N LEU A 276 -9.64 -5.25 -4.87
CA LEU A 276 -8.92 -5.03 -3.61
C LEU A 276 -9.81 -4.46 -2.46
N GLY A 277 -11.15 -4.64 -2.59
CA GLY A 277 -12.11 -4.12 -1.63
C GLY A 277 -12.31 -2.61 -1.65
N GLY A 278 -11.81 -1.91 -2.68
CA GLY A 278 -11.79 -0.44 -2.72
C GLY A 278 -10.90 0.18 -1.63
N MET A 279 -9.96 -0.58 -1.06
CA MET A 279 -9.13 -0.15 0.08
C MET A 279 -7.69 0.21 -0.29
N ALA A 280 -7.26 -0.12 -1.51
CA ALA A 280 -5.90 0.19 -1.95
C ALA A 280 -5.81 1.62 -2.50
N CYS A 281 -4.67 2.28 -2.27
CA CYS A 281 -4.39 3.61 -2.81
C CYS A 281 -4.49 3.69 -4.35
N VAL A 282 -4.40 2.56 -5.03
CA VAL A 282 -4.57 2.46 -6.49
C VAL A 282 -6.03 2.28 -6.93
N ASN A 283 -6.99 2.15 -6.01
CA ASN A 283 -8.40 2.08 -6.39
C ASN A 283 -8.90 3.43 -6.89
N THR A 284 -9.72 3.39 -7.93
CA THR A 284 -10.32 4.60 -8.50
C THR A 284 -11.32 5.21 -7.52
N THR A 285 -11.09 6.46 -7.14
CA THR A 285 -11.96 7.27 -6.27
C THR A 285 -12.77 8.28 -7.04
N ALA A 286 -12.38 8.64 -8.26
CA ALA A 286 -13.14 9.54 -9.11
C ALA A 286 -13.11 9.11 -10.60
N VAL A 287 -14.24 9.30 -11.28
CA VAL A 287 -14.37 9.10 -12.71
C VAL A 287 -14.87 10.40 -13.35
N LEU A 288 -14.07 10.94 -14.27
CA LEU A 288 -14.36 12.17 -14.98
C LEU A 288 -14.72 11.85 -16.44
N TYR A 289 -15.77 12.46 -16.96
CA TYR A 289 -16.25 12.20 -18.31
C TYR A 289 -16.47 13.49 -19.11
N GLU A 290 -15.93 13.54 -20.34
CA GLU A 290 -16.18 14.62 -21.29
C GLU A 290 -17.53 14.41 -21.97
N GLY A 291 -18.61 14.81 -21.28
CA GLY A 291 -20.01 14.66 -21.72
C GLY A 291 -20.98 14.65 -20.54
N ASP A 292 -22.19 14.17 -20.76
CA ASP A 292 -23.15 13.98 -19.66
C ASP A 292 -22.73 12.77 -18.78
N PRO A 293 -22.30 12.99 -17.54
CA PRO A 293 -21.85 11.90 -16.67
C PRO A 293 -23.01 11.02 -16.12
N ALA A 294 -24.26 11.48 -16.24
CA ALA A 294 -25.37 10.80 -15.59
C ALA A 294 -25.64 9.36 -16.09
N PRO A 295 -25.55 9.05 -17.40
CA PRO A 295 -25.66 7.65 -17.85
C PRO A 295 -24.53 6.76 -17.35
N LEU A 296 -23.30 7.26 -17.36
CA LEU A 296 -22.11 6.56 -16.84
C LEU A 296 -22.25 6.28 -15.34
N ALA A 297 -22.58 7.31 -14.56
CA ALA A 297 -22.74 7.18 -13.12
C ALA A 297 -23.84 6.17 -12.73
N ARG A 298 -24.96 6.15 -13.46
CA ARG A 298 -26.01 5.14 -13.26
C ARG A 298 -25.54 3.73 -13.58
N ALA A 299 -24.81 3.54 -14.67
CA ALA A 299 -24.27 2.23 -15.04
C ALA A 299 -23.22 1.72 -13.99
N ILE A 300 -22.38 2.59 -13.47
CA ILE A 300 -21.45 2.25 -12.37
C ILE A 300 -22.24 1.87 -11.12
N ALA A 301 -23.25 2.66 -10.74
CA ALA A 301 -24.09 2.40 -9.57
C ALA A 301 -24.81 1.06 -9.67
N GLU A 302 -25.40 0.72 -10.81
CA GLU A 302 -26.09 -0.54 -11.06
C GLU A 302 -25.15 -1.75 -10.89
N ARG A 303 -23.97 -1.67 -11.45
CA ARG A 303 -22.98 -2.76 -11.34
C ARG A 303 -22.43 -2.92 -9.92
N LEU A 304 -22.12 -1.82 -9.24
CA LEU A 304 -21.63 -1.86 -7.87
C LEU A 304 -22.73 -2.30 -6.87
N ALA A 305 -23.99 -1.98 -7.12
CA ALA A 305 -25.13 -2.42 -6.30
C ALA A 305 -25.31 -3.94 -6.30
N ALA A 306 -24.83 -4.63 -7.33
CA ALA A 306 -24.87 -6.09 -7.42
C ALA A 306 -23.86 -6.80 -6.49
N ILE A 307 -22.92 -6.07 -5.89
CA ILE A 307 -21.94 -6.64 -4.96
C ILE A 307 -22.62 -6.94 -3.62
N GLU A 308 -22.70 -8.22 -3.28
CA GLU A 308 -23.35 -8.71 -2.06
C GLU A 308 -22.49 -8.40 -0.82
N PRO A 309 -23.05 -7.84 0.27
CA PRO A 309 -22.34 -7.70 1.53
C PRO A 309 -22.26 -9.06 2.24
N LEU A 310 -21.05 -9.59 2.36
CA LEU A 310 -20.74 -10.89 2.95
C LEU A 310 -19.75 -10.75 4.10
N PRO A 311 -19.69 -11.70 5.03
CA PRO A 311 -18.58 -11.78 6.00
C PRO A 311 -17.23 -11.88 5.30
N SER A 312 -16.18 -11.32 5.91
CA SER A 312 -14.83 -11.31 5.30
C SER A 312 -14.26 -12.71 5.03
N GLU A 313 -14.73 -13.71 5.75
CA GLU A 313 -14.34 -15.12 5.62
C GLU A 313 -15.05 -15.85 4.46
N ASP A 314 -16.07 -15.29 3.84
CA ASP A 314 -16.69 -15.86 2.65
C ASP A 314 -15.78 -15.65 1.45
N GLU A 315 -15.48 -16.70 0.70
CA GLU A 315 -14.62 -16.65 -0.48
C GLU A 315 -15.15 -15.77 -1.62
N ARG A 316 -16.44 -15.48 -1.61
CA ARG A 316 -17.11 -14.58 -2.57
C ARG A 316 -17.09 -13.12 -2.13
N ALA A 317 -16.65 -12.84 -0.89
CA ALA A 317 -16.66 -11.49 -0.35
C ALA A 317 -15.71 -10.58 -1.17
N ILE A 318 -16.20 -9.39 -1.49
CA ILE A 318 -15.45 -8.32 -2.15
C ILE A 318 -15.35 -7.11 -1.22
N LEU A 319 -16.39 -6.85 -0.43
CA LEU A 319 -16.47 -5.66 0.42
C LEU A 319 -15.72 -5.83 1.73
N PRO A 320 -14.97 -4.81 2.17
CA PRO A 320 -14.29 -4.86 3.45
C PRO A 320 -15.29 -4.78 4.61
N THR A 321 -14.94 -5.39 5.74
CA THR A 321 -15.71 -5.32 6.98
C THR A 321 -15.02 -4.45 8.02
N GLN A 322 -15.81 -3.80 8.85
CA GLN A 322 -15.37 -2.98 9.97
C GLN A 322 -16.25 -3.28 11.21
N SER A 323 -15.78 -2.93 12.42
CA SER A 323 -16.71 -2.87 13.55
C SER A 323 -17.88 -1.93 13.24
N ILE A 324 -19.05 -2.21 13.78
CA ILE A 324 -20.26 -1.40 13.54
C ILE A 324 -20.02 0.08 13.83
N ASP A 325 -19.29 0.40 14.92
CA ASP A 325 -18.99 1.79 15.29
C ASP A 325 -18.14 2.49 14.21
N LYS A 326 -17.08 1.81 13.70
CA LYS A 326 -16.26 2.36 12.62
C LYS A 326 -17.03 2.48 11.31
N ALA A 327 -17.84 1.48 10.97
CA ALA A 327 -18.67 1.51 9.77
C ALA A 327 -19.67 2.68 9.82
N THR A 328 -20.28 2.91 10.97
CA THR A 328 -21.21 4.04 11.20
C THR A 328 -20.46 5.39 11.11
N ALA A 329 -19.27 5.49 11.68
CA ALA A 329 -18.47 6.71 11.59
C ALA A 329 -18.06 7.02 10.13
N LEU A 330 -17.71 6.00 9.35
CA LEU A 330 -17.38 6.15 7.91
C LEU A 330 -18.62 6.56 7.10
N ALA A 331 -19.78 5.99 7.38
CA ALA A 331 -21.04 6.40 6.73
C ALA A 331 -21.40 7.84 7.05
N SER A 332 -21.24 8.26 8.30
CA SER A 332 -21.44 9.66 8.72
C SER A 332 -20.45 10.63 8.05
N TYR A 333 -19.20 10.22 7.93
CA TYR A 333 -18.17 10.98 7.21
C TYR A 333 -18.53 11.14 5.73
N LEU A 334 -18.91 10.03 5.06
CA LEU A 334 -19.37 10.06 3.67
C LEU A 334 -20.55 11.02 3.50
N ALA A 335 -21.58 10.91 4.35
CA ALA A 335 -22.77 11.77 4.28
C ALA A 335 -22.41 13.25 4.37
N ALA A 336 -21.46 13.61 5.27
CA ALA A 336 -20.99 14.99 5.40
C ALA A 336 -20.21 15.46 4.15
N LYS A 337 -19.39 14.59 3.55
CA LYS A 337 -18.58 14.94 2.37
C LYS A 337 -19.40 14.91 1.07
N ALA A 338 -20.45 14.12 1.03
CA ALA A 338 -21.37 14.03 -0.11
C ALA A 338 -22.44 15.14 -0.16
N ALA A 339 -22.41 16.08 0.79
CA ALA A 339 -23.32 17.20 0.78
C ALA A 339 -23.24 17.98 -0.54
N GLY A 340 -24.39 18.24 -1.17
CA GLY A 340 -24.49 18.95 -2.46
C GLY A 340 -24.29 18.06 -3.71
N THR A 341 -24.04 16.75 -3.55
CA THR A 341 -23.97 15.82 -4.67
C THR A 341 -25.29 15.11 -4.93
N THR A 342 -25.40 14.44 -6.08
CA THR A 342 -26.53 13.55 -6.38
C THR A 342 -26.12 12.11 -6.06
N PRO A 343 -26.64 11.49 -4.98
CA PRO A 343 -26.36 10.10 -4.67
C PRO A 343 -27.11 9.18 -5.65
N LEU A 344 -26.38 8.25 -6.26
CA LEU A 344 -26.95 7.20 -7.12
C LEU A 344 -26.92 5.83 -6.44
N LEU A 345 -25.99 5.66 -5.47
CA LEU A 345 -25.87 4.47 -4.63
C LEU A 345 -25.29 4.89 -3.28
N GLY A 346 -25.73 4.26 -2.19
CA GLY A 346 -25.11 4.43 -0.86
C GLY A 346 -25.51 5.72 -0.12
N ALA A 347 -26.66 6.34 -0.43
CA ALA A 347 -27.16 7.51 0.31
C ALA A 347 -27.39 7.21 1.79
N ASP A 348 -28.12 6.12 2.10
CA ASP A 348 -28.62 5.84 3.45
C ASP A 348 -28.27 4.42 3.96
N GLN A 349 -27.63 3.56 3.16
CA GLN A 349 -27.49 2.14 3.45
C GLN A 349 -26.06 1.59 3.24
N VAL A 350 -25.07 2.40 3.50
CA VAL A 350 -23.67 1.98 3.36
C VAL A 350 -23.31 0.88 4.36
N VAL A 351 -23.83 0.95 5.58
CA VAL A 351 -23.54 -0.03 6.64
C VAL A 351 -24.46 -1.24 6.50
N ALA A 352 -23.89 -2.40 6.22
CA ALA A 352 -24.59 -3.69 6.13
C ALA A 352 -24.07 -4.65 7.21
N PRO A 353 -24.81 -4.89 8.32
CA PRO A 353 -24.41 -5.91 9.28
C PRO A 353 -24.30 -7.28 8.62
N VAL A 354 -23.15 -7.95 8.80
CA VAL A 354 -22.86 -9.28 8.24
C VAL A 354 -22.45 -10.30 9.32
N GLY A 355 -22.43 -9.86 10.58
CA GLY A 355 -22.14 -10.71 11.73
C GLY A 355 -22.29 -9.95 13.03
N ALA A 356 -22.05 -10.64 14.16
CA ALA A 356 -22.13 -10.04 15.49
C ALA A 356 -21.01 -9.00 15.68
N GLY A 357 -21.38 -7.73 15.79
CA GLY A 357 -20.45 -6.63 16.09
C GLY A 357 -19.72 -6.03 14.89
N TYR A 358 -19.92 -6.52 13.66
CA TYR A 358 -19.27 -5.98 12.45
C TYR A 358 -20.20 -5.92 11.23
N ALA A 359 -19.84 -5.04 10.30
CA ALA A 359 -20.59 -4.77 9.10
C ALA A 359 -19.68 -4.68 7.88
N ALA A 360 -20.18 -5.09 6.72
CA ALA A 360 -19.60 -4.74 5.42
C ALA A 360 -20.01 -3.32 5.05
N LEU A 361 -19.14 -2.62 4.31
CA LEU A 361 -19.43 -1.31 3.75
C LEU A 361 -19.87 -1.46 2.29
N ARG A 362 -21.17 -1.26 2.02
CA ARG A 362 -21.71 -1.27 0.66
C ARG A 362 -21.13 -0.15 -0.18
N PRO A 363 -20.98 -0.34 -1.49
CA PRO A 363 -20.46 0.69 -2.38
C PRO A 363 -21.29 1.97 -2.37
N ALA A 364 -20.63 3.09 -2.69
CA ALA A 364 -21.28 4.39 -2.86
C ALA A 364 -20.88 5.04 -4.19
N VAL A 365 -21.84 5.68 -4.84
CA VAL A 365 -21.66 6.42 -6.08
C VAL A 365 -22.36 7.78 -5.95
N HIS A 366 -21.59 8.84 -6.05
CA HIS A 366 -22.06 10.22 -5.96
C HIS A 366 -21.70 10.98 -7.23
N MET A 367 -22.69 11.61 -7.86
CA MET A 367 -22.48 12.44 -9.03
C MET A 367 -22.34 13.91 -8.60
N LEU A 368 -21.31 14.58 -9.11
CA LEU A 368 -21.03 15.99 -8.92
C LEU A 368 -21.72 16.81 -10.01
N ALA A 369 -22.25 17.98 -9.67
CA ALA A 369 -23.13 18.70 -10.56
C ALA A 369 -22.41 19.45 -11.68
N GLU A 370 -21.26 20.10 -11.45
CA GLU A 370 -20.49 20.77 -12.51
C GLU A 370 -19.01 20.99 -12.08
N PRO A 371 -18.05 20.96 -13.02
CA PRO A 371 -16.69 21.37 -12.76
C PRO A 371 -16.63 22.89 -12.74
N GLY A 372 -16.30 23.51 -11.64
CA GLY A 372 -16.03 24.95 -11.66
C GLY A 372 -16.30 25.76 -10.41
N SER A 373 -16.85 25.22 -9.35
CA SER A 373 -16.82 25.88 -8.05
C SER A 373 -15.81 25.18 -7.14
N GLY A 374 -14.95 25.94 -6.44
CA GLY A 374 -13.79 25.44 -5.67
C GLY A 374 -14.06 24.36 -4.62
N THR A 375 -15.31 23.94 -4.41
CA THR A 375 -15.72 22.82 -3.55
C THR A 375 -15.69 21.46 -4.25
N LEU A 376 -15.80 21.39 -5.58
CA LEU A 376 -15.83 20.13 -6.32
C LEU A 376 -14.45 19.46 -6.40
N THR A 377 -13.38 20.24 -6.46
CA THR A 377 -12.02 19.71 -6.43
C THR A 377 -11.70 19.00 -5.13
N ASP A 378 -12.29 19.45 -4.01
CA ASP A 378 -12.10 18.80 -2.71
C ASP A 378 -12.71 17.40 -2.68
N GLN A 379 -13.91 17.20 -3.26
CA GLN A 379 -14.58 15.90 -3.29
C GLN A 379 -13.86 14.89 -4.17
N LEU A 380 -13.29 15.30 -5.32
CA LEU A 380 -12.49 14.44 -6.20
C LEU A 380 -11.22 13.88 -5.50
N ASN A 381 -10.80 14.50 -4.41
CA ASN A 381 -9.64 14.11 -3.63
C ASN A 381 -10.01 13.38 -2.32
N ILE A 382 -11.28 13.00 -2.13
CA ILE A 382 -11.71 12.20 -0.98
C ILE A 382 -11.58 10.71 -1.30
N GLU A 383 -10.77 10.01 -0.53
CA GLU A 383 -10.62 8.57 -0.55
C GLU A 383 -11.26 7.97 0.69
N LEU A 384 -12.03 6.89 0.51
CA LEU A 384 -12.68 6.14 1.58
C LEU A 384 -12.24 4.68 1.52
N PRO A 385 -12.12 3.99 2.67
CA PRO A 385 -11.60 2.63 2.73
C PRO A 385 -12.69 1.58 2.37
N PHE A 386 -13.39 1.79 1.28
CA PHE A 386 -14.36 0.88 0.65
C PHE A 386 -14.72 1.42 -0.75
N PRO A 387 -15.35 0.63 -1.63
CA PRO A 387 -15.71 1.09 -2.98
C PRO A 387 -16.61 2.33 -2.94
N CYS A 388 -16.02 3.51 -3.09
CA CYS A 388 -16.73 4.79 -3.11
C CYS A 388 -16.15 5.65 -4.24
N VAL A 389 -17.03 6.13 -5.14
CA VAL A 389 -16.60 6.87 -6.32
C VAL A 389 -17.39 8.15 -6.55
N TRP A 390 -16.68 9.21 -6.88
CA TRP A 390 -17.17 10.50 -7.31
C TRP A 390 -17.19 10.52 -8.83
N VAL A 391 -18.35 10.77 -9.45
CA VAL A 391 -18.48 10.87 -10.91
C VAL A 391 -18.76 12.31 -11.27
N ALA A 392 -17.92 12.90 -12.12
CA ALA A 392 -17.97 14.30 -12.47
C ALA A 392 -17.93 14.54 -13.98
N PRO A 393 -18.56 15.60 -14.50
CA PRO A 393 -18.29 16.05 -15.84
C PRO A 393 -16.86 16.62 -15.92
N TRP A 394 -16.26 16.51 -17.09
CA TRP A 394 -14.96 17.12 -17.39
C TRP A 394 -15.03 17.80 -18.76
N SER A 395 -14.21 18.82 -18.96
CA SER A 395 -14.07 19.50 -20.24
C SER A 395 -12.61 19.79 -20.55
N ARG A 396 -12.28 19.94 -21.82
CA ARG A 396 -10.94 20.32 -22.28
C ARG A 396 -10.40 21.60 -21.63
N ALA A 397 -11.30 22.54 -21.32
CA ALA A 397 -10.92 23.80 -20.68
C ALA A 397 -10.44 23.60 -19.24
N ALA A 398 -10.85 22.52 -18.56
CA ALA A 398 -10.39 22.20 -17.22
C ALA A 398 -8.97 21.62 -17.18
N GLY A 399 -8.48 21.11 -18.32
CA GLY A 399 -7.14 20.54 -18.44
C GLY A 399 -6.88 19.43 -17.42
N THR A 400 -5.66 19.39 -16.90
CA THR A 400 -5.22 18.39 -15.90
C THR A 400 -5.61 18.73 -14.46
N GLU A 401 -6.12 19.94 -14.16
CA GLU A 401 -6.35 20.40 -12.80
C GLU A 401 -7.24 19.46 -11.96
N PRO A 402 -8.39 18.94 -12.45
CA PRO A 402 -9.21 18.00 -11.68
C PRO A 402 -8.54 16.63 -11.45
N LEU A 403 -7.45 16.34 -12.18
CA LEU A 403 -6.72 15.08 -12.13
C LEU A 403 -5.48 15.14 -11.23
N ARG A 404 -5.14 16.31 -10.71
CA ARG A 404 -4.00 16.53 -9.82
C ARG A 404 -4.07 15.71 -8.54
N HIS A 405 -2.91 15.52 -7.93
CA HIS A 405 -2.73 14.77 -6.67
C HIS A 405 -3.23 13.31 -6.77
N SER A 406 -2.95 12.66 -7.90
CA SER A 406 -3.35 11.28 -8.17
C SER A 406 -2.14 10.37 -8.28
N LEU A 407 -2.20 9.25 -7.56
CA LEU A 407 -1.23 8.18 -7.70
C LEU A 407 -1.29 7.55 -9.11
N VAL A 408 -2.52 7.39 -9.63
CA VAL A 408 -2.75 6.86 -10.97
C VAL A 408 -3.86 7.65 -11.64
N VAL A 409 -3.62 8.08 -12.87
CA VAL A 409 -4.67 8.54 -13.79
C VAL A 409 -4.71 7.56 -14.96
N ASN A 410 -5.85 6.86 -15.14
CA ASN A 410 -6.09 6.12 -16.37
C ASN A 410 -6.89 6.99 -17.34
N ALA A 411 -6.27 7.41 -18.43
CA ALA A 411 -6.90 8.19 -19.49
C ALA A 411 -7.43 7.27 -20.60
N ILE A 412 -8.74 7.22 -20.72
CA ILE A 412 -9.47 6.56 -21.81
C ILE A 412 -9.70 7.61 -22.89
N THR A 413 -8.72 7.75 -23.78
CA THR A 413 -8.65 8.84 -24.78
C THR A 413 -7.86 8.43 -26.01
N GLY A 414 -8.23 8.98 -27.16
CA GLY A 414 -7.42 8.96 -28.38
C GLY A 414 -6.47 10.15 -28.52
N ASP A 415 -6.53 11.12 -27.58
CA ASP A 415 -5.78 12.37 -27.62
C ASP A 415 -4.37 12.22 -27.05
N ASP A 416 -3.35 12.32 -27.90
CA ASP A 416 -1.94 12.21 -27.53
C ASP A 416 -1.46 13.46 -26.77
N ASP A 417 -1.94 14.66 -27.11
CA ASP A 417 -1.57 15.91 -26.44
C ASP A 417 -2.02 15.89 -24.98
N LEU A 418 -3.20 15.34 -24.70
CA LEU A 418 -3.69 15.16 -23.32
C LEU A 418 -2.83 14.15 -22.52
N ILE A 419 -2.31 13.12 -23.17
CA ILE A 419 -1.39 12.16 -22.52
C ILE A 419 -0.06 12.87 -22.20
N ASP A 420 0.47 13.70 -23.11
CA ASP A 420 1.68 14.46 -22.88
C ASP A 420 1.49 15.47 -21.72
N ASP A 421 0.35 16.14 -21.66
CA ASP A 421 -0.01 17.04 -20.54
C ASP A 421 -0.07 16.29 -19.20
N LEU A 422 -0.66 15.08 -19.15
CA LEU A 422 -0.73 14.26 -17.96
C LEU A 422 0.64 13.75 -17.51
N ILE A 423 1.49 13.34 -18.45
CA ILE A 423 2.88 12.93 -18.14
C ILE A 423 3.69 14.13 -17.64
N GLY A 424 3.40 15.33 -18.16
CA GLY A 424 4.01 16.59 -17.73
C GLY A 424 3.51 17.14 -16.40
N GLU A 425 2.36 16.67 -15.88
CA GLU A 425 1.77 17.14 -14.62
C GLU A 425 2.47 16.54 -13.38
N PRO A 426 3.24 17.32 -12.61
CA PRO A 426 4.12 16.79 -11.56
C PRO A 426 3.38 16.16 -10.37
N THR A 427 2.07 16.39 -10.24
CA THR A 427 1.25 15.87 -9.15
C THR A 427 0.46 14.60 -9.53
N VAL A 428 0.64 14.13 -10.77
CA VAL A 428 0.18 12.82 -11.25
C VAL A 428 1.37 11.88 -11.28
N THR A 429 1.32 10.82 -10.48
CA THR A 429 2.48 9.93 -10.34
C THR A 429 2.59 8.94 -11.50
N ASN A 430 1.47 8.32 -11.89
CA ASN A 430 1.43 7.32 -12.97
C ASN A 430 0.30 7.64 -13.95
N VAL A 431 0.58 7.52 -15.23
CA VAL A 431 -0.39 7.70 -16.31
C VAL A 431 -0.57 6.38 -17.04
N TYR A 432 -1.80 5.85 -17.06
CA TYR A 432 -2.18 4.69 -17.84
C TYR A 432 -3.09 5.14 -18.98
N ARG A 433 -3.13 4.37 -20.07
CA ARG A 433 -3.99 4.66 -21.21
C ARG A 433 -4.85 3.46 -21.58
N GLY A 434 -6.16 3.64 -21.63
CA GLY A 434 -7.10 2.67 -22.19
C GLY A 434 -7.51 1.54 -21.22
N ARG A 435 -7.37 0.28 -21.65
CA ARG A 435 -7.95 -0.89 -20.97
C ARG A 435 -7.13 -1.43 -19.77
N HIS A 436 -6.36 -0.58 -19.11
CA HIS A 436 -5.58 -0.96 -17.93
C HIS A 436 -6.31 -0.50 -16.66
N PRO A 437 -6.64 -1.40 -15.71
CA PRO A 437 -7.21 -0.97 -14.44
C PRO A 437 -6.16 -0.17 -13.64
N THR A 438 -6.63 0.75 -12.79
CA THR A 438 -5.73 1.63 -12.02
C THR A 438 -4.85 0.87 -11.03
N TYR A 439 -5.22 -0.35 -10.66
CA TYR A 439 -4.42 -1.24 -9.81
C TYR A 439 -3.42 -2.11 -10.59
N TYR A 440 -3.30 -1.92 -11.91
CA TYR A 440 -2.30 -2.65 -12.68
C TYR A 440 -0.89 -2.33 -12.17
N GLY A 441 -0.11 -3.39 -11.94
CA GLY A 441 1.26 -3.28 -11.45
C GLY A 441 2.16 -4.31 -12.12
N ALA A 442 3.41 -3.92 -12.38
CA ALA A 442 4.45 -4.79 -12.89
C ALA A 442 5.81 -4.33 -12.34
N PRO A 443 6.84 -5.20 -12.27
CA PRO A 443 8.14 -4.84 -11.68
C PRO A 443 8.82 -3.62 -12.32
N HIS A 444 8.51 -3.29 -13.56
CA HIS A 444 9.05 -2.17 -14.31
C HIS A 444 8.15 -0.92 -14.30
N ILE A 445 7.01 -0.98 -13.62
CA ILE A 445 6.13 0.18 -13.41
C ILE A 445 6.31 0.64 -11.96
N PRO A 446 6.71 1.89 -11.72
CA PRO A 446 6.83 2.41 -10.36
C PRO A 446 5.46 2.52 -9.68
N HIS A 447 5.43 2.45 -8.35
CA HIS A 447 4.24 2.77 -7.56
C HIS A 447 4.23 4.30 -7.28
N ASP A 448 4.96 4.76 -6.25
CA ASP A 448 5.21 6.18 -5.96
C ASP A 448 6.62 6.60 -6.42
N GLY A 449 7.01 6.24 -7.64
CA GLY A 449 8.38 6.24 -8.09
C GLY A 449 9.08 4.90 -7.80
N PHE A 450 10.28 4.71 -8.34
CA PHE A 450 11.09 3.57 -7.96
C PHE A 450 11.74 3.80 -6.59
N LEU A 451 11.54 2.88 -5.65
CA LEU A 451 12.15 2.99 -4.32
C LEU A 451 13.67 3.18 -4.39
N ALA A 452 14.30 2.60 -5.39
CA ALA A 452 15.74 2.72 -5.61
C ALA A 452 16.20 4.16 -5.97
N ASP A 453 15.36 5.02 -6.52
CA ASP A 453 15.70 6.43 -6.78
C ASP A 453 15.94 7.20 -5.49
N VAL A 454 15.22 6.86 -4.44
CA VAL A 454 15.40 7.45 -3.11
C VAL A 454 16.55 6.79 -2.35
N LEU A 455 16.69 5.47 -2.47
CA LEU A 455 17.68 4.70 -1.69
C LEU A 455 19.11 4.80 -2.23
N MET A 456 19.27 5.08 -3.52
CA MET A 456 20.55 5.05 -4.21
C MET A 456 20.99 6.44 -4.68
N ARG A 457 22.28 6.57 -4.95
CA ARG A 457 22.91 7.76 -5.56
C ARG A 457 24.08 7.36 -6.45
N ASN A 458 24.39 8.19 -7.41
CA ASN A 458 25.60 8.04 -8.22
C ASN A 458 26.79 8.72 -7.53
N LYS A 459 27.90 8.01 -7.39
CA LYS A 459 29.18 8.54 -6.95
C LYS A 459 30.19 8.48 -8.11
N GLY A 460 30.82 9.59 -8.45
CA GLY A 460 31.92 9.57 -9.38
C GLY A 460 33.09 8.76 -8.78
N PHE A 461 33.67 7.88 -9.60
CA PHE A 461 34.82 7.06 -9.20
C PHE A 461 35.72 6.83 -10.42
N ILE A 462 37.03 6.92 -10.19
CA ILE A 462 38.06 6.62 -11.17
C ILE A 462 39.18 5.85 -10.45
N ARG A 463 39.80 4.92 -11.15
CA ARG A 463 40.97 4.17 -10.64
C ARG A 463 41.99 3.95 -11.75
N ASP A 464 43.21 3.74 -11.34
CA ASP A 464 44.33 3.37 -12.23
C ASP A 464 44.24 1.90 -12.67
#